data_6de798f6ce3812e80ed60a60a12d1625
#
_entry.id   6de798f6ce3812e80ed60a60a12d1625
#
_cell.length_a   1.000
_cell.length_b   1.000
_cell.length_c   1.000
_cell.angle_alpha   90.00
_cell.angle_beta   90.00
_cell.angle_gamma   90.00
#
_symmetry.space_group_name_H-M   'P 1'
#
loop_
_entity.id
_entity.type
_entity.pdbx_description
1 polymer ?
#
loop_
_entity_poly.entity_id
_entity_poly.type
_entity_poly.pdbx_seq_one_letter_code
_entity_poly.pdbx_strand_id
1 'polypeptide(L)'
;FVMDSKDPQKEVIDPALIGTQNVLKTVNEVESVKRVVLTSSVAAIYGNGVDAQSVDGGIFNESMWNTTSTATDGEYSYSKTIAEKEAWRINEAQKRWDLVVINPSFVLGPSLNSDAMFESKKFMLQMGNGDLKSGAPDVTMGMVDVRDVSKAHVIAGFNEKAKGRHILSGETHTLLEAGGFIKEKFGDKYPVPTRN
;
A
#
# COMPACT_ATOMS: atom_id res chain seq x y z
N PHE A 1 -2.58 -1.27 -9.88
CA PHE A 1 -1.72 -0.07 -9.93
C PHE A 1 -0.96 -0.06 -11.25
N VAL A 2 -0.96 1.03 -11.98
CA VAL A 2 -0.27 1.23 -13.26
C VAL A 2 0.81 2.28 -13.04
N MET A 3 2.09 1.92 -13.23
CA MET A 3 3.24 2.82 -13.02
C MET A 3 3.43 3.83 -14.15
N ASP A 4 3.05 3.46 -15.38
CA ASP A 4 3.24 4.31 -16.59
C ASP A 4 1.87 4.65 -17.20
N SER A 5 1.04 5.33 -16.42
CA SER A 5 -0.30 5.74 -16.86
C SER A 5 -0.22 6.89 -17.86
N LYS A 6 -0.94 6.78 -18.98
CA LYS A 6 -1.07 7.87 -19.96
C LYS A 6 -2.17 8.86 -19.59
N ASP A 7 -3.16 8.41 -18.84
CA ASP A 7 -4.27 9.23 -18.33
C ASP A 7 -4.50 8.83 -16.84
N PRO A 8 -3.73 9.42 -15.91
CA PRO A 8 -3.82 9.08 -14.48
C PRO A 8 -5.23 9.20 -13.91
N GLN A 9 -6.02 10.14 -14.41
CA GLN A 9 -7.40 10.29 -13.97
C GLN A 9 -8.21 9.04 -14.28
N LYS A 10 -8.18 8.55 -15.52
CA LYS A 10 -9.00 7.41 -15.96
C LYS A 10 -8.42 6.05 -15.56
N GLU A 11 -7.09 5.95 -15.50
CA GLU A 11 -6.42 4.66 -15.33
C GLU A 11 -6.09 4.34 -13.86
N VAL A 12 -6.00 5.37 -13.00
CA VAL A 12 -5.60 5.22 -11.58
C VAL A 12 -6.64 5.80 -10.63
N ILE A 13 -7.03 7.08 -10.82
CA ILE A 13 -7.81 7.83 -9.84
C ILE A 13 -9.29 7.41 -9.87
N ASP A 14 -9.92 7.47 -11.03
CA ASP A 14 -11.33 7.08 -11.18
C ASP A 14 -11.59 5.62 -10.80
N PRO A 15 -10.77 4.63 -11.22
CA PRO A 15 -10.94 3.25 -10.78
C PRO A 15 -10.86 3.07 -9.26
N ALA A 16 -9.96 3.78 -8.59
CA ALA A 16 -9.83 3.70 -7.14
C ALA A 16 -11.04 4.32 -6.42
N LEU A 17 -11.46 5.51 -6.83
CA LEU A 17 -12.56 6.24 -6.22
C LEU A 17 -13.92 5.58 -6.53
N ILE A 18 -14.22 5.38 -7.82
CA ILE A 18 -15.50 4.83 -8.27
C ILE A 18 -15.63 3.37 -7.85
N GLY A 19 -14.55 2.59 -7.89
CA GLY A 19 -14.52 1.22 -7.40
C GLY A 19 -14.89 1.14 -5.92
N THR A 20 -14.32 2.02 -5.10
CA THR A 20 -14.66 2.12 -3.67
C THR A 20 -16.13 2.48 -3.47
N GLN A 21 -16.64 3.48 -4.19
CA GLN A 21 -18.04 3.89 -4.13
C GLN A 21 -18.98 2.75 -4.52
N ASN A 22 -18.70 2.04 -5.59
CA ASN A 22 -19.55 0.94 -6.09
C ASN A 22 -19.64 -0.21 -5.09
N VAL A 23 -18.50 -0.63 -4.51
CA VAL A 23 -18.48 -1.69 -3.50
C VAL A 23 -19.26 -1.25 -2.26
N LEU A 24 -19.00 -0.05 -1.75
CA LEU A 24 -19.68 0.43 -0.52
C LEU A 24 -21.15 0.76 -0.74
N LYS A 25 -21.57 1.13 -1.95
CA LYS A 25 -22.99 1.20 -2.31
C LYS A 25 -23.66 -0.16 -2.16
N THR A 26 -23.03 -1.22 -2.70
CA THR A 26 -23.54 -2.59 -2.53
C THR A 26 -23.57 -3.00 -1.05
N VAL A 27 -22.54 -2.67 -0.28
CA VAL A 27 -22.54 -2.90 1.19
C VAL A 27 -23.75 -2.22 1.85
N ASN A 28 -24.10 -1.00 1.44
CA ASN A 28 -25.26 -0.30 1.97
C ASN A 28 -26.61 -0.95 1.60
N GLU A 29 -26.67 -1.70 0.51
CA GLU A 29 -27.87 -2.44 0.08
C GLU A 29 -28.00 -3.80 0.78
N VAL A 30 -26.89 -4.38 1.29
CA VAL A 30 -26.87 -5.72 1.90
C VAL A 30 -26.90 -5.63 3.43
N GLU A 31 -28.04 -5.86 4.03
CA GLU A 31 -28.28 -5.69 5.48
C GLU A 31 -27.44 -6.64 6.36
N SER A 32 -27.05 -7.79 5.85
CA SER A 32 -26.26 -8.77 6.60
C SER A 32 -24.80 -8.34 6.83
N VAL A 33 -24.26 -7.40 6.04
CA VAL A 33 -22.91 -6.88 6.24
C VAL A 33 -22.88 -6.01 7.50
N LYS A 34 -22.01 -6.37 8.44
CA LYS A 34 -21.83 -5.65 9.72
C LYS A 34 -20.48 -4.94 9.81
N ARG A 35 -19.51 -5.36 9.02
CA ARG A 35 -18.16 -4.77 9.00
C ARG A 35 -17.55 -4.84 7.60
N VAL A 36 -16.81 -3.82 7.26
CA VAL A 36 -15.94 -3.75 6.08
C VAL A 36 -14.50 -3.61 6.54
N VAL A 37 -13.60 -4.41 5.99
CA VAL A 37 -12.15 -4.23 6.13
C VAL A 37 -11.61 -3.77 4.78
N LEU A 38 -11.14 -2.53 4.73
CA LEU A 38 -10.63 -1.91 3.50
C LEU A 38 -9.11 -2.01 3.45
N THR A 39 -8.57 -2.55 2.36
CA THR A 39 -7.14 -2.45 2.04
C THR A 39 -6.85 -1.09 1.41
N SER A 40 -6.29 -0.17 2.19
CA SER A 40 -5.77 1.09 1.71
C SER A 40 -4.25 0.99 1.48
N SER A 41 -3.48 1.97 1.91
CA SER A 41 -2.01 2.00 1.81
C SER A 41 -1.44 3.05 2.76
N VAL A 42 -0.16 2.95 3.14
CA VAL A 42 0.57 4.06 3.75
C VAL A 42 0.61 5.30 2.83
N ALA A 43 0.41 5.12 1.53
CA ALA A 43 0.25 6.22 0.57
C ALA A 43 -0.93 7.16 0.87
N ALA A 44 -1.92 6.71 1.66
CA ALA A 44 -2.99 7.55 2.17
C ALA A 44 -2.62 8.27 3.48
N ILE A 45 -1.49 7.92 4.09
CA ILE A 45 -0.96 8.55 5.31
C ILE A 45 0.01 9.69 4.94
N TYR A 46 0.95 9.43 4.02
CA TYR A 46 1.94 10.39 3.53
C TYR A 46 2.13 10.24 2.02
N GLY A 47 2.55 11.32 1.36
CA GLY A 47 2.81 11.34 -0.08
C GLY A 47 4.26 11.01 -0.42
N ASN A 48 5.20 11.55 0.37
CA ASN A 48 6.63 11.38 0.17
C ASN A 48 7.35 11.24 1.53
N GLY A 49 8.49 10.55 1.55
CA GLY A 49 9.32 10.40 2.75
C GLY A 49 9.78 11.74 3.34
N VAL A 50 9.96 12.77 2.52
CA VAL A 50 10.33 14.12 2.99
C VAL A 50 9.22 14.78 3.83
N ASP A 51 7.97 14.33 3.73
CA ASP A 51 6.86 14.84 4.54
C ASP A 51 7.12 14.61 6.04
N ALA A 52 7.96 13.61 6.39
CA ALA A 52 8.38 13.36 7.76
C ALA A 52 9.07 14.55 8.41
N GLN A 53 9.72 15.43 7.64
CA GLN A 53 10.38 16.63 8.17
C GLN A 53 9.37 17.64 8.75
N SER A 54 8.12 17.59 8.33
CA SER A 54 7.04 18.46 8.84
C SER A 54 6.21 17.81 9.95
N VAL A 55 6.57 16.58 10.36
CA VAL A 55 5.87 15.81 11.39
C VAL A 55 6.68 15.80 12.66
N ASP A 56 6.02 15.99 13.81
CA ASP A 56 6.68 15.94 15.11
C ASP A 56 7.33 14.58 15.35
N GLY A 57 8.63 14.61 15.69
CA GLY A 57 9.45 13.41 15.83
C GLY A 57 9.73 12.64 14.52
N GLY A 58 9.29 13.13 13.35
CA GLY A 58 9.55 12.50 12.06
C GLY A 58 8.83 11.16 11.84
N ILE A 59 7.81 10.85 12.65
CA ILE A 59 7.13 9.54 12.65
C ILE A 59 5.68 9.70 12.18
N PHE A 60 5.34 9.02 11.09
CA PHE A 60 3.96 8.94 10.61
C PHE A 60 3.11 8.01 11.49
N ASN A 61 1.84 8.38 11.67
CA ASN A 61 0.87 7.57 12.40
C ASN A 61 -0.52 7.59 11.74
N GLU A 62 -1.43 6.78 12.25
CA GLU A 62 -2.76 6.56 11.68
C GLU A 62 -3.69 7.77 11.72
N SER A 63 -3.41 8.80 12.49
CA SER A 63 -4.21 10.03 12.51
C SER A 63 -3.91 10.95 11.32
N MET A 64 -2.81 10.71 10.61
CA MET A 64 -2.32 11.56 9.53
C MET A 64 -2.94 11.21 8.19
N TRP A 65 -2.99 12.21 7.33
CA TRP A 65 -3.45 12.07 5.95
C TRP A 65 -2.43 12.65 5.00
N ASN A 66 -2.25 11.96 3.88
CA ASN A 66 -1.49 12.49 2.77
C ASN A 66 -2.17 13.78 2.26
N THR A 67 -1.44 14.88 2.29
CA THR A 67 -1.87 16.21 1.84
C THR A 67 -0.96 16.78 0.76
N THR A 68 0.09 16.07 0.36
CA THR A 68 1.12 16.53 -0.56
C THR A 68 0.97 15.99 -1.98
N SER A 69 0.38 14.77 -2.13
CA SER A 69 0.14 14.20 -3.45
C SER A 69 -1.06 14.83 -4.16
N THR A 70 -0.98 14.90 -5.48
CA THR A 70 -2.01 15.46 -6.37
C THR A 70 -2.32 14.48 -7.52
N ALA A 71 -3.31 14.83 -8.35
CA ALA A 71 -3.65 14.04 -9.53
C ALA A 71 -2.53 14.02 -10.61
N THR A 72 -1.57 14.93 -10.53
CA THR A 72 -0.47 15.11 -11.49
C THR A 72 0.91 14.89 -10.88
N ASP A 73 0.98 14.72 -9.56
CA ASP A 73 2.21 14.44 -8.82
C ASP A 73 1.90 13.47 -7.69
N GLY A 74 2.32 12.21 -7.86
CA GLY A 74 1.99 11.12 -6.94
C GLY A 74 0.55 10.61 -7.09
N GLU A 75 0.07 10.43 -8.31
CA GLU A 75 -1.29 10.06 -8.67
C GLU A 75 -1.79 8.78 -7.96
N TYR A 76 -0.91 7.80 -7.76
CA TYR A 76 -1.25 6.61 -6.97
C TYR A 76 -1.55 6.98 -5.51
N SER A 77 -0.66 7.71 -4.87
CA SER A 77 -0.83 8.11 -3.47
C SER A 77 -2.05 9.01 -3.30
N TYR A 78 -2.29 9.90 -4.26
CA TYR A 78 -3.50 10.70 -4.32
C TYR A 78 -4.76 9.84 -4.46
N SER A 79 -4.75 8.86 -5.37
CA SER A 79 -5.89 7.97 -5.60
C SER A 79 -6.25 7.16 -4.35
N LYS A 80 -5.24 6.64 -3.62
CA LYS A 80 -5.45 5.92 -2.35
C LYS A 80 -5.99 6.84 -1.26
N THR A 81 -5.53 8.07 -1.21
CA THR A 81 -5.99 9.07 -0.25
C THR A 81 -7.46 9.41 -0.44
N ILE A 82 -7.87 9.74 -1.66
CA ILE A 82 -9.27 10.12 -1.92
C ILE A 82 -10.22 8.93 -1.81
N ALA A 83 -9.80 7.74 -2.24
CA ALA A 83 -10.61 6.54 -2.11
C ALA A 83 -10.85 6.16 -0.63
N GLU A 84 -9.83 6.25 0.21
CA GLU A 84 -9.98 5.99 1.64
C GLU A 84 -10.84 7.06 2.34
N LYS A 85 -10.62 8.34 2.05
CA LYS A 85 -11.48 9.42 2.56
C LYS A 85 -12.94 9.23 2.16
N GLU A 86 -13.19 8.82 0.94
CA GLU A 86 -14.55 8.52 0.48
C GLU A 86 -15.16 7.32 1.21
N ALA A 87 -14.38 6.29 1.50
CA ALA A 87 -14.86 5.15 2.29
C ALA A 87 -15.28 5.59 3.71
N TRP A 88 -14.49 6.44 4.34
CA TRP A 88 -14.84 7.02 5.65
C TRP A 88 -16.10 7.89 5.57
N ARG A 89 -16.21 8.77 4.57
CA ARG A 89 -17.39 9.61 4.35
C ARG A 89 -18.68 8.77 4.20
N ILE A 90 -18.62 7.66 3.45
CA ILE A 90 -19.75 6.73 3.28
C ILE A 90 -20.06 6.01 4.59
N ASN A 91 -19.04 5.57 5.34
CA ASN A 91 -19.23 4.92 6.62
C ASN A 91 -19.86 5.85 7.67
N GLU A 92 -19.44 7.09 7.75
CA GLU A 92 -19.95 8.08 8.71
C GLU A 92 -21.41 8.48 8.44
N ALA A 93 -21.86 8.36 7.20
CA ALA A 93 -23.23 8.67 6.81
C ALA A 93 -24.27 7.62 7.27
N GLN A 94 -23.84 6.50 7.84
CA GLN A 94 -24.69 5.41 8.27
C GLN A 94 -24.18 4.82 9.62
N LYS A 95 -24.94 3.90 10.24
CA LYS A 95 -24.60 3.28 11.54
C LYS A 95 -24.82 1.76 11.56
N ARG A 96 -25.01 1.14 10.40
CA ARG A 96 -25.36 -0.28 10.30
C ARG A 96 -24.13 -1.20 10.28
N TRP A 97 -23.06 -0.73 9.68
CA TRP A 97 -21.78 -1.44 9.59
C TRP A 97 -20.63 -0.51 9.96
N ASP A 98 -19.55 -1.06 10.43
CA ASP A 98 -18.34 -0.33 10.77
C ASP A 98 -17.23 -0.57 9.75
N LEU A 99 -16.29 0.38 9.65
CA LEU A 99 -15.14 0.35 8.77
C LEU A 99 -13.87 0.18 9.59
N VAL A 100 -13.03 -0.76 9.17
CA VAL A 100 -11.63 -0.88 9.63
C VAL A 100 -10.75 -0.79 8.40
N VAL A 101 -9.71 0.04 8.46
CA VAL A 101 -8.81 0.28 7.32
C VAL A 101 -7.42 -0.25 7.64
N ILE A 102 -6.88 -1.04 6.73
CA ILE A 102 -5.51 -1.52 6.77
C ILE A 102 -4.69 -0.70 5.77
N ASN A 103 -3.62 -0.08 6.25
CA ASN A 103 -2.70 0.75 5.47
C ASN A 103 -1.32 0.06 5.38
N PRO A 104 -1.14 -0.91 4.48
CA PRO A 104 0.14 -1.59 4.34
C PRO A 104 1.20 -0.67 3.74
N SER A 105 2.45 -0.86 4.14
CA SER A 105 3.64 -0.42 3.42
C SER A 105 3.86 -1.30 2.17
N PHE A 106 5.06 -1.36 1.61
CA PHE A 106 5.31 -2.16 0.42
C PHE A 106 5.20 -3.66 0.72
N VAL A 107 4.14 -4.29 0.18
CA VAL A 107 3.82 -5.70 0.47
C VAL A 107 4.68 -6.62 -0.37
N LEU A 108 5.46 -7.47 0.28
CA LEU A 108 6.27 -8.52 -0.32
C LEU A 108 5.84 -9.90 0.21
N GLY A 109 6.26 -10.96 -0.48
CA GLY A 109 6.05 -12.33 -0.01
C GLY A 109 5.59 -13.29 -1.10
N PRO A 110 5.31 -14.55 -0.74
CA PRO A 110 4.97 -15.58 -1.70
C PRO A 110 3.60 -15.32 -2.35
N SER A 111 3.56 -15.48 -3.68
CA SER A 111 2.32 -15.42 -4.44
C SER A 111 1.61 -16.77 -4.44
N LEU A 112 0.29 -16.76 -4.25
CA LEU A 112 -0.55 -17.95 -4.41
C LEU A 112 -0.85 -18.25 -5.89
N ASN A 113 -0.70 -17.25 -6.78
CA ASN A 113 -0.85 -17.41 -8.22
C ASN A 113 0.47 -17.08 -8.91
N SER A 114 1.14 -18.12 -9.44
CA SER A 114 2.41 -17.98 -10.15
C SER A 114 2.31 -17.14 -11.42
N ASP A 115 1.16 -17.14 -12.08
CA ASP A 115 0.96 -16.49 -13.38
C ASP A 115 0.55 -15.03 -13.27
N ALA A 116 0.02 -14.63 -12.09
CA ALA A 116 -0.34 -13.25 -11.85
C ALA A 116 0.91 -12.35 -11.80
N MET A 117 0.88 -11.27 -12.56
CA MET A 117 1.89 -10.22 -12.53
C MET A 117 1.33 -9.01 -11.77
N PHE A 118 2.03 -8.60 -10.72
CA PHE A 118 1.71 -7.44 -9.89
C PHE A 118 3.00 -6.68 -9.54
N GLU A 119 2.88 -5.44 -9.09
CA GLU A 119 4.04 -4.52 -8.99
C GLU A 119 5.15 -5.04 -8.08
N SER A 120 4.83 -5.62 -6.92
CA SER A 120 5.88 -6.17 -6.04
C SER A 120 6.58 -7.39 -6.65
N LYS A 121 5.90 -8.18 -7.48
CA LYS A 121 6.53 -9.27 -8.23
C LYS A 121 7.44 -8.74 -9.33
N LYS A 122 7.00 -7.71 -10.09
CA LYS A 122 7.85 -7.03 -11.08
C LYS A 122 9.10 -6.47 -10.43
N PHE A 123 8.93 -5.78 -9.29
CA PHE A 123 10.04 -5.24 -8.51
C PHE A 123 11.04 -6.34 -8.12
N MET A 124 10.58 -7.46 -7.56
CA MET A 124 11.46 -8.57 -7.19
C MET A 124 12.16 -9.21 -8.39
N LEU A 125 11.49 -9.26 -9.55
CA LEU A 125 12.11 -9.72 -10.80
C LEU A 125 13.22 -8.76 -11.25
N GLN A 126 12.99 -7.44 -11.23
CA GLN A 126 13.98 -6.43 -11.57
C GLN A 126 15.19 -6.45 -10.63
N MET A 127 14.94 -6.70 -9.34
CA MET A 127 16.02 -6.88 -8.35
C MET A 127 16.90 -8.10 -8.67
N GLY A 128 16.33 -9.17 -9.22
CA GLY A 128 17.03 -10.45 -9.40
C GLY A 128 17.48 -10.76 -10.83
N ASN A 129 16.99 -10.06 -11.86
CA ASN A 129 17.31 -10.32 -13.27
C ASN A 129 18.48 -9.49 -13.82
N GLY A 130 18.97 -8.51 -13.03
CA GLY A 130 20.09 -7.65 -13.39
C GLY A 130 19.70 -6.29 -13.98
N ASP A 131 18.42 -5.94 -14.05
CA ASP A 131 18.00 -4.62 -14.51
C ASP A 131 18.60 -3.50 -13.65
N LEU A 132 18.80 -3.76 -12.35
CA LEU A 132 19.37 -2.83 -11.38
C LEU A 132 20.85 -3.08 -11.07
N LYS A 133 21.55 -3.94 -11.83
CA LYS A 133 22.97 -4.25 -11.54
C LYS A 133 23.93 -3.06 -11.66
N SER A 134 23.55 -2.05 -12.45
CA SER A 134 24.32 -0.81 -12.63
C SER A 134 24.19 0.17 -11.47
N GLY A 135 23.17 -0.01 -10.63
CA GLY A 135 22.84 0.80 -9.47
C GLY A 135 21.35 0.73 -9.16
N ALA A 136 20.98 0.84 -7.90
CA ALA A 136 19.61 0.97 -7.44
C ALA A 136 19.28 2.45 -7.16
N PRO A 137 18.05 2.89 -7.35
CA PRO A 137 17.60 4.18 -6.82
C PRO A 137 17.82 4.26 -5.31
N ASP A 138 18.28 5.42 -4.83
CA ASP A 138 18.42 5.67 -3.38
C ASP A 138 17.05 5.96 -2.77
N VAL A 139 16.29 4.90 -2.59
CA VAL A 139 14.93 4.93 -2.03
C VAL A 139 14.85 4.02 -0.83
N THR A 140 14.34 4.56 0.26
CA THR A 140 14.04 3.84 1.50
C THR A 140 12.53 3.66 1.63
N MET A 141 12.08 2.45 1.92
CA MET A 141 10.66 2.16 2.08
C MET A 141 10.39 1.15 3.20
N GLY A 142 9.28 1.31 3.87
CA GLY A 142 8.76 0.28 4.76
C GLY A 142 8.30 -0.93 3.94
N MET A 143 8.62 -2.13 4.41
CA MET A 143 8.23 -3.39 3.79
C MET A 143 7.43 -4.22 4.78
N VAL A 144 6.48 -5.00 4.28
CA VAL A 144 5.65 -5.88 5.10
C VAL A 144 5.38 -7.20 4.39
N ASP A 145 5.39 -8.31 5.13
CA ASP A 145 5.08 -9.62 4.58
C ASP A 145 3.57 -9.76 4.30
N VAL A 146 3.23 -10.29 3.13
CA VAL A 146 1.84 -10.53 2.72
C VAL A 146 1.07 -11.42 3.70
N ARG A 147 1.77 -12.33 4.41
CA ARG A 147 1.16 -13.21 5.41
C ARG A 147 0.73 -12.44 6.65
N ASP A 148 1.48 -11.42 7.05
CA ASP A 148 1.12 -10.53 8.15
C ASP A 148 -0.03 -9.60 7.73
N VAL A 149 -0.02 -9.09 6.50
CA VAL A 149 -1.13 -8.32 5.95
C VAL A 149 -2.41 -9.16 5.93
N SER A 150 -2.35 -10.40 5.44
CA SER A 150 -3.50 -11.32 5.42
C SER A 150 -4.04 -11.61 6.82
N LYS A 151 -3.14 -11.89 7.78
CA LYS A 151 -3.49 -12.13 9.18
C LYS A 151 -4.17 -10.91 9.82
N ALA A 152 -3.65 -9.71 9.54
CA ALA A 152 -4.22 -8.47 10.04
C ALA A 152 -5.65 -8.24 9.49
N HIS A 153 -5.91 -8.54 8.21
CA HIS A 153 -7.26 -8.47 7.64
C HIS A 153 -8.24 -9.42 8.35
N VAL A 154 -7.82 -10.66 8.62
CA VAL A 154 -8.65 -11.62 9.36
C VAL A 154 -8.93 -11.11 10.77
N ILE A 155 -7.90 -10.64 11.47
CA ILE A 155 -8.06 -10.08 12.83
C ILE A 155 -8.99 -8.87 12.79
N ALA A 156 -8.80 -7.94 11.87
CA ALA A 156 -9.64 -6.75 11.73
C ALA A 156 -11.10 -7.11 11.43
N GLY A 157 -11.33 -8.19 10.66
CA GLY A 157 -12.68 -8.64 10.31
C GLY A 157 -13.46 -9.22 11.49
N PHE A 158 -12.79 -9.91 12.41
CA PHE A 158 -13.44 -10.68 13.48
C PHE A 158 -13.19 -10.14 14.90
N ASN A 159 -12.25 -9.24 15.09
CA ASN A 159 -12.00 -8.62 16.40
C ASN A 159 -12.90 -7.39 16.57
N GLU A 160 -13.89 -7.47 17.45
CA GLU A 160 -14.82 -6.38 17.75
C GLU A 160 -14.13 -5.11 18.26
N LYS A 161 -12.91 -5.22 18.81
CA LYS A 161 -12.11 -4.08 19.28
C LYS A 161 -11.35 -3.36 18.16
N ALA A 162 -11.22 -3.98 16.98
CA ALA A 162 -10.55 -3.35 15.85
C ALA A 162 -11.39 -2.18 15.34
N LYS A 163 -10.79 -0.99 15.27
CA LYS A 163 -11.46 0.25 14.83
C LYS A 163 -10.44 1.18 14.19
N GLY A 164 -10.88 1.97 13.22
CA GLY A 164 -10.05 3.01 12.63
C GLY A 164 -9.07 2.48 11.60
N ARG A 165 -7.96 3.17 11.49
CA ARG A 165 -6.88 2.91 10.53
C ARG A 165 -5.76 2.14 11.21
N HIS A 166 -5.06 1.29 10.48
CA HIS A 166 -3.95 0.48 11.00
C HIS A 166 -2.82 0.44 9.98
N ILE A 167 -1.71 1.07 10.29
CA ILE A 167 -0.47 0.96 9.51
C ILE A 167 0.10 -0.44 9.72
N LEU A 168 0.42 -1.12 8.62
CA LEU A 168 1.17 -2.37 8.64
C LEU A 168 2.52 -2.16 7.95
N SER A 169 3.55 -2.04 8.74
CA SER A 169 4.93 -1.97 8.28
C SER A 169 5.78 -2.89 9.15
N GLY A 170 6.64 -3.66 8.54
CA GLY A 170 7.71 -4.36 9.21
C GLY A 170 8.93 -3.43 9.34
N GLU A 171 10.04 -3.86 8.77
CA GLU A 171 11.26 -3.07 8.77
C GLU A 171 11.32 -2.10 7.58
N THR A 172 12.14 -1.08 7.71
CA THR A 172 12.40 -0.10 6.65
C THR A 172 13.77 -0.37 6.05
N HIS A 173 13.82 -0.55 4.73
CA HIS A 173 15.04 -0.88 4.01
C HIS A 173 15.23 -0.01 2.78
N THR A 174 16.48 0.23 2.43
CA THR A 174 16.87 0.72 1.11
C THR A 174 16.75 -0.40 0.07
N LEU A 175 16.67 -0.04 -1.21
CA LEU A 175 16.71 -1.05 -2.28
C LEU A 175 18.03 -1.82 -2.30
N LEU A 176 19.11 -1.15 -1.93
CA LEU A 176 20.42 -1.77 -1.84
C LEU A 176 20.49 -2.83 -0.75
N GLU A 177 19.95 -2.56 0.44
CA GLU A 177 19.83 -3.54 1.53
C GLU A 177 18.96 -4.73 1.13
N ALA A 178 17.84 -4.48 0.46
CA ALA A 178 16.97 -5.55 -0.07
C ALA A 178 17.73 -6.47 -1.07
N GLY A 179 18.55 -5.89 -1.94
CA GLY A 179 19.47 -6.63 -2.80
C GLY A 179 20.50 -7.45 -2.00
N GLY A 180 21.03 -6.88 -0.92
CA GLY A 180 21.96 -7.53 -0.01
C GLY A 180 21.39 -8.81 0.61
N PHE A 181 20.14 -8.80 1.06
CA PHE A 181 19.47 -10.00 1.60
C PHE A 181 19.32 -11.11 0.55
N ILE A 182 19.05 -10.74 -0.70
CA ILE A 182 18.97 -11.72 -1.79
C ILE A 182 20.36 -12.34 -2.03
N LYS A 183 21.42 -11.52 -2.05
CA LYS A 183 22.80 -11.98 -2.23
C LYS A 183 23.25 -12.87 -1.08
N GLU A 184 22.98 -12.49 0.15
CA GLU A 184 23.31 -13.28 1.35
C GLU A 184 22.68 -14.67 1.27
N LYS A 185 21.41 -14.75 0.89
CA LYS A 185 20.67 -16.01 0.84
C LYS A 185 21.00 -16.88 -0.35
N PHE A 186 21.28 -16.31 -1.52
CA PHE A 186 21.38 -17.03 -2.79
C PHE A 186 22.75 -16.92 -3.47
N GLY A 187 23.70 -16.22 -2.85
CA GLY A 187 25.02 -15.97 -3.44
C GLY A 187 24.93 -15.13 -4.72
N ASP A 188 25.79 -15.44 -5.67
CA ASP A 188 25.84 -14.75 -6.96
C ASP A 188 24.85 -15.29 -8.01
N LYS A 189 23.87 -16.09 -7.58
CA LYS A 189 22.84 -16.65 -8.47
C LYS A 189 22.00 -15.55 -9.12
N TYR A 190 21.76 -14.45 -8.42
CA TYR A 190 20.97 -13.32 -8.91
C TYR A 190 21.84 -12.05 -8.97
N PRO A 191 21.86 -11.35 -10.10
CA PRO A 191 22.67 -10.15 -10.31
C PRO A 191 22.01 -8.90 -9.68
N VAL A 192 21.90 -8.89 -8.35
CA VAL A 192 21.32 -7.79 -7.57
C VAL A 192 22.17 -6.52 -7.60
N PRO A 193 21.60 -5.33 -7.32
CA PRO A 193 22.38 -4.10 -7.20
C PRO A 193 23.40 -4.18 -6.06
N THR A 194 24.57 -3.59 -6.27
CA THR A 194 25.66 -3.51 -5.27
C THR A 194 26.08 -2.08 -4.96
N ARG A 195 25.39 -1.09 -5.55
CA ARG A 195 25.59 0.35 -5.35
C ARG A 195 24.28 1.11 -5.68
N ASN A 196 24.18 2.33 -5.17
CA ASN A 196 23.16 3.31 -5.58
C ASN A 196 23.59 4.01 -6.87
#